data_21e886b867bf6d5752ab52529703d61f
#
_entry.id   21e886b867bf6d5752ab52529703d61f
#
_cell.length_a   1.000
_cell.length_b   1.000
_cell.length_c   1.000
_cell.angle_alpha   90.00
_cell.angle_beta   90.00
_cell.angle_gamma   90.00
#
_symmetry.space_group_name_H-M   'P 1'
#
loop_
_entity.id
_entity.type
_entity.pdbx_description
1 polymer ?
#
loop_
_entity_poly.entity_id
_entity_poly.type
_entity_poly.pdbx_seq_one_letter_code
_entity_poly.pdbx_strand_id
1 'polypeptide(L)'
;MTLTPRTLTAEFLGTALLLAVVVGSGVMGETLAGGNVAIALLGNTIATGAILVVLILIFGPISGAHFNPAVTLSAVLQGEMRSRDAVAYALTQMVGAVAGVFLAHGMFDLEILQVGVNVRTGPGQWLAEGVAAFGLVLTIIGCVRKAPGAVPYAVGLYITAGYWFTASTSFANPAVTIARALTETFSG
;
A
#
# COMPACT_ATOMS: atom_id res chain seq x y z
N MET A 1 -1.95 21.33 -0.37
CA MET A 1 -0.75 20.79 0.34
C MET A 1 0.51 21.35 -0.31
N THR A 2 1.54 21.68 0.47
CA THR A 2 2.77 22.29 -0.08
C THR A 2 3.87 21.23 -0.19
N LEU A 3 4.49 21.13 -1.36
CA LEU A 3 5.63 20.23 -1.58
C LEU A 3 6.86 20.73 -0.81
N THR A 4 7.39 19.91 0.09
CA THR A 4 8.60 20.19 0.87
C THR A 4 9.45 18.93 1.01
N PRO A 5 10.75 19.02 1.33
CA PRO A 5 11.54 17.84 1.66
C PRO A 5 10.92 16.98 2.77
N ARG A 6 10.32 17.65 3.77
CA ARG A 6 9.66 16.94 4.89
C ARG A 6 8.46 16.10 4.42
N THR A 7 7.63 16.62 3.51
CA THR A 7 6.49 15.88 2.98
C THR A 7 6.93 14.71 2.10
N LEU A 8 7.96 14.89 1.28
CA LEU A 8 8.53 13.81 0.47
C LEU A 8 9.19 12.72 1.33
N THR A 9 9.94 13.12 2.37
CA THR A 9 10.50 12.14 3.31
C THR A 9 9.41 11.31 4.00
N ALA A 10 8.29 11.94 4.40
CA ALA A 10 7.17 11.24 4.99
C ALA A 10 6.52 10.25 4.02
N GLU A 11 6.31 10.63 2.76
CA GLU A 11 5.79 9.72 1.73
C GLU A 11 6.76 8.57 1.43
N PHE A 12 8.07 8.85 1.34
CA PHE A 12 9.09 7.82 1.15
C PHE A 12 9.09 6.81 2.31
N LEU A 13 9.23 7.30 3.54
CA LEU A 13 9.31 6.43 4.73
C LEU A 13 8.01 5.65 4.95
N GLY A 14 6.86 6.33 4.81
CA GLY A 14 5.57 5.68 4.96
C GLY A 14 5.34 4.59 3.92
N THR A 15 5.68 4.84 2.66
CA THR A 15 5.56 3.82 1.61
C THR A 15 6.58 2.70 1.79
N ALA A 16 7.82 3.01 2.18
CA ALA A 16 8.84 1.99 2.44
C ALA A 16 8.44 1.06 3.60
N LEU A 17 7.99 1.62 4.71
CA LEU A 17 7.51 0.82 5.85
C LEU A 17 6.25 0.01 5.50
N LEU A 18 5.34 0.59 4.71
CA LEU A 18 4.17 -0.15 4.22
C LEU A 18 4.60 -1.40 3.45
N LEU A 19 5.49 -1.26 2.47
CA LEU A 19 5.95 -2.39 1.66
C LEU A 19 6.80 -3.38 2.45
N ALA A 20 7.63 -2.91 3.38
CA ALA A 20 8.38 -3.79 4.27
C ALA A 20 7.42 -4.68 5.09
N VAL A 21 6.31 -4.12 5.57
CA VAL A 21 5.30 -4.90 6.30
C VAL A 21 4.52 -5.83 5.37
N VAL A 22 4.09 -5.36 4.20
CA VAL A 22 3.35 -6.19 3.23
C VAL A 22 4.17 -7.41 2.83
N VAL A 23 5.44 -7.24 2.46
CA VAL A 23 6.31 -8.34 2.04
C VAL A 23 6.74 -9.17 3.24
N GLY A 24 7.23 -8.54 4.29
CA GLY A 24 7.72 -9.24 5.48
C GLY A 24 6.64 -10.07 6.19
N SER A 25 5.42 -9.53 6.33
CA SER A 25 4.31 -10.31 6.91
C SER A 25 3.84 -11.44 5.98
N GLY A 26 4.00 -11.28 4.67
CA GLY A 26 3.77 -12.36 3.70
C GLY A 26 4.75 -13.50 3.90
N VAL A 27 6.06 -13.20 3.98
CA VAL A 27 7.12 -14.20 4.25
C VAL A 27 6.88 -14.91 5.59
N MET A 28 6.63 -14.16 6.66
CA MET A 28 6.36 -14.72 7.98
C MET A 28 5.10 -15.57 8.00
N GLY A 29 4.02 -15.06 7.38
CA GLY A 29 2.74 -15.76 7.27
C GLY A 29 2.88 -17.10 6.53
N GLU A 30 3.55 -17.12 5.39
CA GLU A 30 3.80 -18.33 4.62
C GLU A 30 4.64 -19.34 5.40
N THR A 31 5.72 -18.88 6.06
CA THR A 31 6.61 -19.72 6.86
C THR A 31 5.87 -20.40 8.03
N LEU A 32 4.98 -19.67 8.71
CA LEU A 32 4.31 -20.16 9.91
C LEU A 32 3.00 -20.91 9.63
N ALA A 33 2.41 -20.74 8.45
CA ALA A 33 1.09 -21.28 8.14
C ALA A 33 1.06 -22.79 7.87
N GLY A 34 2.22 -23.45 7.79
CA GLY A 34 2.29 -24.90 7.54
C GLY A 34 1.60 -25.33 6.24
N GLY A 35 1.66 -24.51 5.20
CA GLY A 35 1.00 -24.73 3.91
C GLY A 35 -0.46 -24.25 3.83
N ASN A 36 -1.03 -23.73 4.91
CA ASN A 36 -2.37 -23.15 4.89
C ASN A 36 -2.36 -21.71 4.35
N VAL A 37 -2.62 -21.55 3.06
CA VAL A 37 -2.62 -20.26 2.37
C VAL A 37 -3.60 -19.25 2.98
N ALA A 38 -4.74 -19.69 3.52
CA ALA A 38 -5.71 -18.80 4.15
C ALA A 38 -5.16 -18.19 5.45
N ILE A 39 -4.41 -18.96 6.24
CA ILE A 39 -3.74 -18.44 7.44
C ILE A 39 -2.63 -17.47 7.06
N ALA A 40 -1.82 -17.79 6.05
CA ALA A 40 -0.80 -16.87 5.54
C ALA A 40 -1.42 -15.55 5.08
N LEU A 41 -2.49 -15.60 4.29
CA LEU A 41 -3.22 -14.42 3.83
C LEU A 41 -3.82 -13.64 5.01
N LEU A 42 -4.38 -14.30 6.02
CA LEU A 42 -4.94 -13.63 7.19
C LEU A 42 -3.87 -12.86 7.96
N GLY A 43 -2.72 -13.47 8.22
CA GLY A 43 -1.60 -12.81 8.88
C GLY A 43 -1.10 -11.58 8.10
N ASN A 44 -0.90 -11.74 6.80
CA ASN A 44 -0.52 -10.64 5.92
C ASN A 44 -1.56 -9.50 5.91
N THR A 45 -2.84 -9.84 5.82
CA THR A 45 -3.97 -8.90 5.83
C THR A 45 -4.02 -8.05 7.10
N ILE A 46 -3.95 -8.70 8.27
CA ILE A 46 -4.01 -8.01 9.57
C ILE A 46 -2.81 -7.07 9.73
N ALA A 47 -1.61 -7.54 9.42
CA ALA A 47 -0.39 -6.74 9.50
C ALA A 47 -0.46 -5.50 8.59
N THR A 48 -0.92 -5.68 7.35
CA THR A 48 -1.07 -4.59 6.38
C THR A 48 -2.10 -3.54 6.83
N GLY A 49 -3.27 -3.98 7.30
CA GLY A 49 -4.29 -3.06 7.82
C GLY A 49 -3.80 -2.29 9.05
N ALA A 50 -3.15 -2.98 9.98
CA ALA A 50 -2.63 -2.38 11.20
C ALA A 50 -1.54 -1.33 10.92
N ILE A 51 -0.57 -1.64 10.05
CA ILE A 51 0.48 -0.67 9.74
C ILE A 51 -0.07 0.57 9.01
N LEU A 52 -1.07 0.41 8.14
CA LEU A 52 -1.72 1.56 7.50
C LEU A 52 -2.32 2.51 8.53
N VAL A 53 -3.01 2.00 9.56
CA VAL A 53 -3.52 2.84 10.64
C VAL A 53 -2.39 3.64 11.29
N VAL A 54 -1.31 2.97 11.67
CA VAL A 54 -0.15 3.60 12.34
C VAL A 54 0.50 4.65 11.46
N LEU A 55 0.79 4.32 10.19
CA LEU A 55 1.48 5.23 9.28
C LEU A 55 0.63 6.47 8.96
N ILE A 56 -0.68 6.30 8.79
CA ILE A 56 -1.58 7.44 8.54
C ILE A 56 -1.67 8.34 9.77
N LEU A 57 -1.71 7.78 10.98
CA LEU A 57 -1.69 8.56 12.21
C LEU A 57 -0.40 9.38 12.36
N ILE A 58 0.76 8.80 12.01
CA ILE A 58 2.07 9.46 12.14
C ILE A 58 2.27 10.52 11.05
N PHE A 59 2.04 10.14 9.78
CA PHE A 59 2.42 10.94 8.63
C PHE A 59 1.28 11.78 8.05
N GLY A 60 0.04 11.51 8.41
CA GLY A 60 -1.13 12.27 7.96
C GLY A 60 -0.97 13.77 8.20
N PRO A 61 -0.60 14.22 9.41
CA PRO A 61 -0.36 15.64 9.69
C PRO A 61 0.83 16.25 8.95
N ILE A 62 1.70 15.43 8.35
CA ILE A 62 2.94 15.88 7.69
C ILE A 62 2.75 15.97 6.17
N SER A 63 2.30 14.87 5.53
CA SER A 63 2.22 14.74 4.07
C SER A 63 0.82 14.45 3.54
N GLY A 64 -0.15 14.24 4.43
CA GLY A 64 -1.44 13.68 4.07
C GLY A 64 -1.44 12.15 4.04
N ALA A 65 -0.26 11.52 4.18
CA ALA A 65 -0.07 10.06 4.20
C ALA A 65 -0.75 9.36 3.01
N HIS A 66 -0.44 9.82 1.81
CA HIS A 66 -1.02 9.20 0.61
C HIS A 66 -0.46 7.80 0.39
N PHE A 67 0.87 7.63 0.41
CA PHE A 67 1.60 6.37 0.17
C PHE A 67 1.16 5.60 -1.07
N ASN A 68 0.44 6.26 -1.97
CA ASN A 68 -0.30 5.64 -3.06
C ASN A 68 -0.50 6.65 -4.21
N PRO A 69 0.01 6.38 -5.42
CA PRO A 69 -0.20 7.26 -6.56
C PRO A 69 -1.69 7.44 -6.94
N ALA A 70 -2.56 6.45 -6.73
CA ALA A 70 -3.99 6.58 -7.01
C ALA A 70 -4.68 7.54 -6.01
N VAL A 71 -4.30 7.50 -4.73
CA VAL A 71 -4.75 8.46 -3.72
C VAL A 71 -4.22 9.86 -4.05
N THR A 72 -2.96 9.96 -4.45
CA THR A 72 -2.35 11.23 -4.89
C THR A 72 -3.08 11.81 -6.10
N LEU A 73 -3.43 10.98 -7.08
CA LEU A 73 -4.23 11.40 -8.24
C LEU A 73 -5.61 11.90 -7.81
N SER A 74 -6.26 11.25 -6.85
CA SER A 74 -7.56 11.70 -6.37
C SER A 74 -7.50 13.09 -5.74
N ALA A 75 -6.41 13.42 -5.03
CA ALA A 75 -6.19 14.76 -4.49
C ALA A 75 -6.01 15.83 -5.59
N VAL A 76 -5.39 15.46 -6.72
CA VAL A 76 -5.32 16.35 -7.90
C VAL A 76 -6.71 16.60 -8.49
N LEU A 77 -7.49 15.53 -8.67
CA LEU A 77 -8.85 15.63 -9.24
C LEU A 77 -9.81 16.45 -8.34
N GLN A 78 -9.56 16.46 -7.03
CA GLN A 78 -10.30 17.29 -6.07
C GLN A 78 -9.77 18.73 -5.97
N GLY A 79 -8.69 19.09 -6.68
CA GLY A 79 -8.07 20.42 -6.60
C GLY A 79 -7.26 20.68 -5.33
N GLU A 80 -6.99 19.64 -4.53
CA GLU A 80 -6.25 19.75 -3.26
C GLU A 80 -4.72 19.74 -3.46
N MET A 81 -4.26 19.24 -4.62
CA MET A 81 -2.85 19.14 -4.99
C MET A 81 -2.61 19.55 -6.43
N ARG A 82 -1.49 20.23 -6.70
CA ARG A 82 -1.07 20.55 -8.07
C ARG A 82 -0.51 19.31 -8.75
N SER A 83 -0.77 19.12 -10.04
CA SER A 83 -0.28 17.97 -10.83
C SER A 83 1.24 17.78 -10.76
N ARG A 84 2.01 18.90 -10.75
CA ARG A 84 3.47 18.84 -10.60
C ARG A 84 3.90 18.21 -9.27
N ASP A 85 3.22 18.57 -8.18
CA ASP A 85 3.55 18.07 -6.85
C ASP A 85 3.13 16.59 -6.71
N ALA A 86 2.05 16.21 -7.38
CA ALA A 86 1.58 14.82 -7.45
C ALA A 86 2.58 13.89 -8.16
N VAL A 87 3.25 14.35 -9.21
CA VAL A 87 4.31 13.59 -9.89
C VAL A 87 5.47 13.33 -8.92
N ALA A 88 5.91 14.36 -8.17
CA ALA A 88 6.97 14.19 -7.17
C ALA A 88 6.57 13.20 -6.07
N TYR A 89 5.32 13.26 -5.59
CA TYR A 89 4.78 12.28 -4.63
C TYR A 89 4.80 10.86 -5.22
N ALA A 90 4.26 10.66 -6.41
CA ALA A 90 4.19 9.35 -7.04
C ALA A 90 5.58 8.73 -7.25
N LEU A 91 6.56 9.50 -7.72
CA LEU A 91 7.93 9.04 -7.86
C LEU A 91 8.55 8.68 -6.51
N THR A 92 8.35 9.51 -5.49
CA THR A 92 8.84 9.25 -4.13
C THR A 92 8.21 7.98 -3.54
N GLN A 93 6.91 7.79 -3.72
CA GLN A 93 6.18 6.60 -3.30
C GLN A 93 6.70 5.35 -4.00
N MET A 94 6.98 5.40 -5.31
CA MET A 94 7.54 4.27 -6.06
C MET A 94 8.94 3.89 -5.56
N VAL A 95 9.82 4.87 -5.35
CA VAL A 95 11.17 4.61 -4.81
C VAL A 95 11.07 4.06 -3.38
N GLY A 96 10.18 4.63 -2.55
CA GLY A 96 9.92 4.13 -1.19
C GLY A 96 9.40 2.69 -1.20
N ALA A 97 8.48 2.37 -2.10
CA ALA A 97 7.93 1.02 -2.23
C ALA A 97 9.02 -0.03 -2.55
N VAL A 98 9.88 0.26 -3.53
CA VAL A 98 11.01 -0.61 -3.88
C VAL A 98 11.98 -0.75 -2.71
N ALA A 99 12.32 0.35 -2.04
CA ALA A 99 13.17 0.30 -0.85
C ALA A 99 12.57 -0.56 0.27
N GLY A 100 11.26 -0.51 0.46
CA GLY A 100 10.54 -1.34 1.44
C GLY A 100 10.58 -2.84 1.11
N VAL A 101 10.45 -3.22 -0.16
CA VAL A 101 10.63 -4.61 -0.60
C VAL A 101 12.04 -5.10 -0.28
N PHE A 102 13.07 -4.34 -0.66
CA PHE A 102 14.46 -4.70 -0.42
C PHE A 102 14.78 -4.75 1.08
N LEU A 103 14.18 -3.87 1.88
CA LEU A 103 14.30 -3.92 3.34
C LEU A 103 13.69 -5.23 3.89
N ALA A 104 12.53 -5.64 3.39
CA ALA A 104 11.94 -6.92 3.77
C ALA A 104 12.84 -8.10 3.40
N HIS A 105 13.36 -8.13 2.18
CA HIS A 105 14.29 -9.18 1.77
C HIS A 105 15.50 -9.25 2.68
N GLY A 106 16.12 -8.11 3.02
CA GLY A 106 17.27 -8.07 3.93
C GLY A 106 16.94 -8.53 5.36
N MET A 107 15.72 -8.25 5.88
CA MET A 107 15.30 -8.71 7.20
C MET A 107 15.07 -10.23 7.29
N PHE A 108 14.81 -10.88 6.15
CA PHE A 108 14.56 -12.32 6.07
C PHE A 108 15.70 -13.11 5.41
N ASP A 109 16.88 -12.50 5.25
CA ASP A 109 18.05 -13.11 4.60
C ASP A 109 17.75 -13.66 3.18
N LEU A 110 16.87 -12.99 2.44
CA LEU A 110 16.52 -13.31 1.07
C LEU A 110 17.41 -12.55 0.08
N GLU A 111 17.49 -13.07 -1.15
CA GLU A 111 18.11 -12.31 -2.25
C GLU A 111 17.39 -10.97 -2.43
N ILE A 112 18.17 -9.88 -2.49
CA ILE A 112 17.64 -8.52 -2.55
C ILE A 112 16.90 -8.27 -3.87
N LEU A 113 17.46 -8.73 -4.99
CA LEU A 113 16.88 -8.56 -6.32
C LEU A 113 16.17 -9.85 -6.74
N GLN A 114 14.86 -9.81 -6.76
CA GLN A 114 14.01 -10.90 -7.21
C GLN A 114 13.07 -10.41 -8.30
N VAL A 115 12.47 -11.33 -9.03
CA VAL A 115 11.42 -11.04 -10.02
C VAL A 115 10.21 -11.91 -9.69
N GLY A 116 9.07 -11.27 -9.44
CA GLY A 116 7.84 -11.97 -9.11
C GLY A 116 7.43 -12.97 -10.21
N VAL A 117 7.08 -14.17 -9.81
CA VAL A 117 6.70 -15.25 -10.71
C VAL A 117 5.18 -15.45 -10.78
N ASN A 118 4.44 -14.89 -9.84
CA ASN A 118 2.99 -15.02 -9.78
C ASN A 118 2.32 -14.16 -10.86
N VAL A 119 1.57 -14.80 -11.75
CA VAL A 119 0.80 -14.10 -12.79
C VAL A 119 -0.41 -13.44 -12.16
N ARG A 120 -0.38 -12.12 -12.03
CA ARG A 120 -1.47 -11.31 -11.46
C ARG A 120 -2.08 -10.40 -12.54
N THR A 121 -2.72 -11.03 -13.53
CA THR A 121 -3.37 -10.31 -14.63
C THR A 121 -4.64 -11.05 -15.09
N GLY A 122 -5.49 -10.32 -15.81
CA GLY A 122 -6.72 -10.84 -16.37
C GLY A 122 -7.92 -9.93 -16.07
N PRO A 123 -9.02 -10.03 -16.84
CA PRO A 123 -10.16 -9.12 -16.72
C PRO A 123 -10.75 -9.06 -15.30
N GLY A 124 -10.83 -10.21 -14.60
CA GLY A 124 -11.34 -10.27 -13.23
C GLY A 124 -10.44 -9.53 -12.23
N GLN A 125 -9.10 -9.66 -12.37
CA GLN A 125 -8.17 -8.96 -11.51
C GLN A 125 -8.12 -7.45 -11.80
N TRP A 126 -8.21 -7.04 -13.06
CA TRP A 126 -8.30 -5.63 -13.43
C TRP A 126 -9.56 -4.98 -12.89
N LEU A 127 -10.71 -5.66 -13.00
CA LEU A 127 -11.96 -5.19 -12.40
C LEU A 127 -11.84 -5.10 -10.88
N ALA A 128 -11.24 -6.12 -10.23
CA ALA A 128 -11.02 -6.14 -8.79
C ALA A 128 -10.16 -4.97 -8.31
N GLU A 129 -9.07 -4.66 -9.02
CA GLU A 129 -8.23 -3.48 -8.70
C GLU A 129 -8.98 -2.16 -8.91
N GLY A 130 -9.80 -2.06 -9.95
CA GLY A 130 -10.68 -0.89 -10.16
C GLY A 130 -11.66 -0.71 -8.99
N VAL A 131 -12.32 -1.77 -8.55
CA VAL A 131 -13.24 -1.75 -7.40
C VAL A 131 -12.49 -1.43 -6.10
N ALA A 132 -11.33 -2.04 -5.89
CA ALA A 132 -10.49 -1.82 -4.71
C ALA A 132 -10.01 -0.36 -4.61
N ALA A 133 -9.49 0.20 -5.70
CA ALA A 133 -9.02 1.59 -5.74
C ALA A 133 -10.18 2.58 -5.60
N PHE A 134 -11.30 2.34 -6.27
CA PHE A 134 -12.50 3.17 -6.14
C PHE A 134 -13.01 3.20 -4.70
N GLY A 135 -13.18 2.05 -4.07
CA GLY A 135 -13.68 1.97 -2.71
C GLY A 135 -12.71 2.55 -1.68
N LEU A 136 -11.39 2.43 -1.91
CA LEU A 136 -10.38 3.09 -1.08
C LEU A 136 -10.53 4.63 -1.14
N VAL A 137 -10.58 5.18 -2.35
CA VAL A 137 -10.75 6.63 -2.56
C VAL A 137 -12.08 7.12 -2.00
N LEU A 138 -13.17 6.36 -2.20
CA LEU A 138 -14.48 6.66 -1.62
C LEU A 138 -14.43 6.69 -0.09
N THR A 139 -13.74 5.72 0.53
CA THR A 139 -13.54 5.66 1.99
C THR A 139 -12.80 6.89 2.49
N ILE A 140 -11.69 7.25 1.83
CA ILE A 140 -10.90 8.43 2.19
C ILE A 140 -11.75 9.70 2.09
N ILE A 141 -12.36 9.96 0.94
CA ILE A 141 -13.15 11.18 0.69
C ILE A 141 -14.34 11.27 1.66
N GLY A 142 -15.03 10.16 1.89
CA GLY A 142 -16.16 10.09 2.79
C GLY A 142 -15.76 10.42 4.23
N CYS A 143 -14.67 9.80 4.72
CA CYS A 143 -14.17 10.04 6.07
C CYS A 143 -13.58 11.44 6.25
N VAL A 144 -12.78 11.92 5.30
CA VAL A 144 -12.22 13.30 5.37
C VAL A 144 -13.34 14.32 5.53
N ARG A 145 -14.46 14.16 4.82
CA ARG A 145 -15.59 15.11 4.86
C ARG A 145 -16.47 15.00 6.10
N LYS A 146 -16.61 13.82 6.68
CA LYS A 146 -17.61 13.55 7.73
C LYS A 146 -17.03 13.14 9.07
N ALA A 147 -15.87 12.51 9.07
CA ALA A 147 -15.23 11.93 10.26
C ALA A 147 -13.70 11.89 10.09
N PRO A 148 -13.01 13.06 9.98
CA PRO A 148 -11.58 13.10 9.63
C PRO A 148 -10.70 12.30 10.60
N GLY A 149 -11.05 12.24 11.88
CA GLY A 149 -10.34 11.40 12.86
C GLY A 149 -10.47 9.89 12.64
N ALA A 150 -11.43 9.46 11.82
CA ALA A 150 -11.63 8.04 11.51
C ALA A 150 -10.83 7.57 10.27
N VAL A 151 -10.27 8.48 9.48
CA VAL A 151 -9.56 8.14 8.23
C VAL A 151 -8.52 7.03 8.41
N PRO A 152 -7.61 7.08 9.40
CA PRO A 152 -6.60 6.04 9.57
C PRO A 152 -7.23 4.64 9.75
N TYR A 153 -8.23 4.57 10.60
CA TYR A 153 -8.93 3.30 10.93
C TYR A 153 -9.76 2.79 9.75
N ALA A 154 -10.50 3.69 9.09
CA ALA A 154 -11.33 3.34 7.96
C ALA A 154 -10.50 2.82 6.77
N VAL A 155 -9.36 3.45 6.48
CA VAL A 155 -8.43 3.02 5.43
C VAL A 155 -7.83 1.65 5.76
N GLY A 156 -7.31 1.47 6.98
CA GLY A 156 -6.75 0.20 7.41
C GLY A 156 -7.78 -0.94 7.35
N LEU A 157 -8.99 -0.71 7.83
CA LEU A 157 -10.10 -1.69 7.79
C LEU A 157 -10.57 -1.96 6.36
N TYR A 158 -10.65 -0.93 5.50
CA TYR A 158 -11.01 -1.12 4.10
C TYR A 158 -10.02 -2.01 3.37
N ILE A 159 -8.72 -1.78 3.53
CA ILE A 159 -7.68 -2.63 2.93
C ILE A 159 -7.73 -4.05 3.52
N THR A 160 -7.93 -4.18 4.83
CA THR A 160 -8.13 -5.49 5.47
C THR A 160 -9.28 -6.26 4.82
N ALA A 161 -10.43 -5.63 4.60
CA ALA A 161 -11.54 -6.24 3.90
C ALA A 161 -11.21 -6.53 2.43
N GLY A 162 -10.53 -5.58 1.75
CA GLY A 162 -10.13 -5.67 0.35
C GLY A 162 -9.37 -6.93 -0.01
N TYR A 163 -8.46 -7.36 0.85
CA TYR A 163 -7.70 -8.60 0.68
C TYR A 163 -8.58 -9.84 0.51
N TRP A 164 -9.80 -9.83 1.05
CA TRP A 164 -10.68 -10.98 1.09
C TRP A 164 -11.83 -10.93 0.08
N PHE A 165 -12.30 -9.76 -0.32
CA PHE A 165 -13.42 -9.68 -1.25
C PHE A 165 -13.01 -9.42 -2.70
N THR A 166 -11.73 -9.15 -2.96
CA THR A 166 -11.22 -8.89 -4.32
C THR A 166 -10.33 -10.04 -4.80
N ALA A 167 -10.48 -10.42 -6.08
CA ALA A 167 -9.67 -11.48 -6.69
C ALA A 167 -8.16 -11.12 -6.77
N SER A 168 -7.83 -9.83 -6.70
CA SER A 168 -6.46 -9.31 -6.75
C SER A 168 -5.79 -9.20 -5.38
N THR A 169 -6.50 -9.49 -4.28
CA THR A 169 -6.09 -9.16 -2.92
C THR A 169 -5.90 -7.67 -2.65
N SER A 170 -6.56 -6.82 -3.45
CA SER A 170 -6.65 -5.36 -3.25
C SER A 170 -5.30 -4.66 -3.10
N PHE A 171 -4.48 -4.67 -4.15
CA PHE A 171 -3.29 -3.81 -4.14
C PHE A 171 -3.71 -2.35 -4.06
N ALA A 172 -4.73 -1.98 -4.86
CA ALA A 172 -5.34 -0.65 -4.87
C ALA A 172 -4.32 0.52 -4.90
N ASN A 173 -3.09 0.23 -5.34
CA ASN A 173 -1.93 1.11 -5.21
C ASN A 173 -0.88 0.81 -6.29
N PRO A 174 -0.69 1.68 -7.28
CA PRO A 174 0.30 1.46 -8.35
C PRO A 174 1.73 1.27 -7.84
N ALA A 175 2.14 1.94 -6.76
CA ALA A 175 3.48 1.77 -6.19
C ALA A 175 3.65 0.37 -5.58
N VAL A 176 2.62 -0.14 -4.89
CA VAL A 176 2.59 -1.51 -4.39
C VAL A 176 2.64 -2.51 -5.53
N THR A 177 1.88 -2.30 -6.59
CA THR A 177 1.85 -3.20 -7.76
C THR A 177 3.22 -3.34 -8.41
N ILE A 178 3.91 -2.22 -8.64
CA ILE A 178 5.24 -2.22 -9.25
C ILE A 178 6.26 -2.88 -8.31
N ALA A 179 6.25 -2.52 -7.03
CA ALA A 179 7.23 -3.01 -6.08
C ALA A 179 7.07 -4.52 -5.80
N ARG A 180 5.84 -5.03 -5.74
CA ARG A 180 5.57 -6.47 -5.57
C ARG A 180 5.98 -7.33 -6.75
N ALA A 181 6.16 -6.77 -7.94
CA ALA A 181 6.79 -7.47 -9.06
C ALA A 181 8.29 -7.74 -8.83
N LEU A 182 8.89 -7.17 -7.79
CA LEU A 182 10.30 -7.37 -7.43
C LEU A 182 10.49 -8.33 -6.26
N THR A 183 9.53 -9.22 -6.01
CA THR A 183 9.64 -10.26 -4.98
C THR A 183 8.97 -11.56 -5.44
N GLU A 184 9.61 -12.70 -5.17
CA GLU A 184 9.08 -14.06 -5.39
C GLU A 184 8.32 -14.59 -4.17
N THR A 185 8.23 -13.82 -3.09
CA THR A 185 7.57 -14.24 -1.86
C THR A 185 6.05 -14.33 -2.01
N PHE A 186 5.37 -14.82 -0.98
CA PHE A 186 3.90 -14.91 -0.90
C PHE A 186 3.19 -13.64 -1.38
N SER A 187 3.80 -12.49 -1.16
CA SER A 187 3.25 -11.20 -1.53
C SER A 187 3.53 -10.79 -2.98
N GLY A 188 4.35 -11.49 -3.70
CA GLY A 188 4.73 -11.21 -5.09
C GLY A 188 3.65 -11.47 -6.11
#